data_9dbef47c5bcb44d6a8025e807dfeffd5
#
_entry.id   9dbef47c5bcb44d6a8025e807dfeffd5
#
_cell.length_a   1.000
_cell.length_b   1.000
_cell.length_c   1.000
_cell.angle_alpha   90.00
_cell.angle_beta   90.00
_cell.angle_gamma   90.00
#
_symmetry.space_group_name_H-M   'P 1'
#
loop_
_entity.id
_entity.type
_entity.pdbx_description
1 polymer ?
#
loop_
_entity_poly.entity_id
_entity_poly.type
_entity_poly.pdbx_seq_one_letter_code
_entity_poly.pdbx_strand_id
1 'polypeptide(L)'
;MKLKFFCIFYFIIYSFVFANNLQKPDYIFDDKRILEEAIETFDNLEYGDALKYALKAKESRKNKILWEIYTLENSLKPAEVKYVGDDISTIITVLKDREDFDAIEIFNRYHKIKGTDFFENSAKKLLAYIKTQKDFPEADYLIGNIYKLEGEYNFAKKYYSSALKTADILDIPSEKYNILYSLADLSLMDNDTKEYEKYLLLIIAHDSFYKDENMMSAMERTLKGTSSDTLERFFKLYRADNFNLLNAYISLSEYYQSKNHKQKSLHTSALGALTGFTKILSVVSNRNPEFKYTNLGALFEEASLYPDIIEWGINNSVWMGFYQFAEQAQKNDYPIFAKQMYNVLKDYSPEEYWRDAANTRLQELNIN
;
A
#
# COMPACT_ATOMS: atom_id res chain seq x y z
N MET A 1 6.19 44.48 -28.46
CA MET A 1 7.40 43.64 -28.67
C MET A 1 8.48 43.74 -27.57
N LYS A 2 8.23 44.48 -26.46
CA LYS A 2 9.20 44.66 -25.34
C LYS A 2 8.96 43.74 -24.12
N LEU A 3 7.79 43.07 -24.04
CA LEU A 3 7.47 42.26 -22.86
C LEU A 3 7.97 40.78 -22.93
N LYS A 4 8.18 40.25 -24.15
CA LYS A 4 8.68 38.86 -24.32
C LYS A 4 10.18 38.68 -24.04
N PHE A 5 10.96 39.75 -24.13
CA PHE A 5 12.41 39.70 -23.84
C PHE A 5 12.71 39.70 -22.35
N PHE A 6 11.83 40.28 -21.52
CA PHE A 6 12.03 40.32 -20.06
C PHE A 6 11.82 38.97 -19.38
N CYS A 7 10.86 38.16 -19.87
CA CYS A 7 10.61 36.80 -19.31
C CYS A 7 11.73 35.80 -19.63
N ILE A 8 12.38 35.93 -20.82
CA ILE A 8 13.46 35.01 -21.19
C ILE A 8 14.75 35.33 -20.40
N PHE A 9 15.01 36.62 -20.10
CA PHE A 9 16.16 37.03 -19.28
C PHE A 9 15.99 36.62 -17.80
N TYR A 10 14.76 36.67 -17.26
CA TYR A 10 14.46 36.21 -15.90
C TYR A 10 14.60 34.68 -15.77
N PHE A 11 14.21 33.92 -16.79
CA PHE A 11 14.36 32.46 -16.79
C PHE A 11 15.84 32.03 -16.89
N ILE A 12 16.65 32.73 -17.65
CA ILE A 12 18.09 32.48 -17.78
C ILE A 12 18.83 32.84 -16.50
N ILE A 13 18.49 33.98 -15.86
CA ILE A 13 19.08 34.39 -14.58
C ILE A 13 18.67 33.46 -13.45
N TYR A 14 17.40 32.97 -13.42
CA TYR A 14 16.95 31.96 -12.43
C TYR A 14 17.67 30.63 -12.62
N SER A 15 17.91 30.19 -13.86
CA SER A 15 18.67 28.95 -14.13
C SER A 15 20.15 29.10 -13.71
N PHE A 16 20.75 30.30 -13.87
CA PHE A 16 22.16 30.56 -13.48
C PHE A 16 22.33 30.72 -11.96
N VAL A 17 21.35 31.30 -11.27
CA VAL A 17 21.40 31.47 -9.80
C VAL A 17 21.22 30.14 -9.09
N PHE A 18 20.42 29.21 -9.64
CA PHE A 18 20.29 27.85 -9.07
C PHE A 18 21.54 26.99 -9.31
N ALA A 19 22.28 27.19 -10.39
CA ALA A 19 23.49 26.41 -10.68
C ALA A 19 24.68 26.75 -9.75
N ASN A 20 24.70 27.94 -9.16
CA ASN A 20 25.84 28.40 -8.33
C ASN A 20 25.77 27.98 -6.85
N ASN A 21 24.69 27.31 -6.40
CA ASN A 21 24.52 26.87 -5.00
C ASN A 21 24.29 25.38 -4.81
N LEU A 22 24.44 24.57 -5.87
CA LEU A 22 24.40 23.11 -5.74
C LEU A 22 25.72 22.62 -5.12
N GLN A 23 25.73 22.52 -3.80
CA GLN A 23 26.86 21.91 -3.08
C GLN A 23 26.79 20.39 -3.18
N LYS A 24 27.95 19.72 -3.21
CA LYS A 24 28.03 18.27 -3.06
C LYS A 24 27.33 17.89 -1.76
N PRO A 25 26.36 16.97 -1.78
CA PRO A 25 25.65 16.57 -0.57
C PRO A 25 26.61 15.91 0.41
N ASP A 26 26.44 16.21 1.68
CA ASP A 26 27.10 15.46 2.73
C ASP A 26 26.33 14.16 2.94
N TYR A 27 26.86 13.05 2.44
CA TYR A 27 26.23 11.72 2.56
C TYR A 27 26.19 11.19 3.99
N ILE A 28 26.84 11.85 4.95
CA ILE A 28 26.72 11.54 6.38
C ILE A 28 25.35 11.93 6.92
N PHE A 29 24.70 12.95 6.30
CA PHE A 29 23.33 13.37 6.59
C PHE A 29 22.40 12.88 5.48
N ASP A 30 22.32 11.55 5.32
CA ASP A 30 21.42 10.94 4.34
C ASP A 30 19.96 11.35 4.61
N ASP A 31 19.25 11.71 3.55
CA ASP A 31 17.83 12.01 3.55
C ASP A 31 16.99 10.93 4.26
N LYS A 32 17.38 9.65 4.12
CA LYS A 32 16.75 8.52 4.80
C LYS A 32 16.93 8.56 6.31
N ARG A 33 18.12 8.86 6.79
CA ARG A 33 18.39 8.98 8.23
C ARG A 33 17.60 10.14 8.85
N ILE A 34 17.49 11.26 8.14
CA ILE A 34 16.68 12.38 8.61
C ILE A 34 15.19 11.99 8.68
N LEU A 35 14.71 11.15 7.74
CA LEU A 35 13.35 10.62 7.80
C LEU A 35 13.16 9.63 8.95
N GLU A 36 14.13 8.76 9.21
CA GLU A 36 14.11 7.85 10.38
C GLU A 36 14.00 8.64 11.69
N GLU A 37 14.77 9.74 11.81
CA GLU A 37 14.72 10.68 12.93
C GLU A 37 13.33 11.35 13.04
N ALA A 38 12.72 11.68 11.90
CA ALA A 38 11.36 12.22 11.87
C ALA A 38 10.31 11.20 12.33
N ILE A 39 10.45 9.93 11.95
CA ILE A 39 9.56 8.84 12.36
C ILE A 39 9.70 8.58 13.85
N GLU A 40 10.93 8.47 14.37
CA GLU A 40 11.17 8.29 15.81
C GLU A 40 10.56 9.44 16.63
N THR A 41 10.73 10.69 16.18
CA THR A 41 10.16 11.88 16.82
C THR A 41 8.62 11.86 16.76
N PHE A 42 8.05 11.38 15.64
CA PHE A 42 6.61 11.20 15.51
C PHE A 42 6.05 10.15 16.48
N ASP A 43 6.74 9.03 16.63
CA ASP A 43 6.35 7.94 17.54
C ASP A 43 6.44 8.38 18.99
N ASN A 44 7.34 9.33 19.31
CA ASN A 44 7.45 10.00 20.61
C ASN A 44 6.39 11.11 20.80
N LEU A 45 5.45 11.29 19.88
CA LEU A 45 4.36 12.28 19.90
C LEU A 45 4.84 13.75 19.81
N GLU A 46 6.05 13.99 19.36
CA GLU A 46 6.66 15.31 19.16
C GLU A 46 6.37 15.84 17.74
N TYR A 47 5.10 16.05 17.40
CA TYR A 47 4.64 16.28 16.02
C TYR A 47 5.27 17.49 15.33
N GLY A 48 5.53 18.58 16.07
CA GLY A 48 6.15 19.79 15.53
C GLY A 48 7.59 19.57 15.05
N ASP A 49 8.40 18.84 15.82
CA ASP A 49 9.76 18.49 15.43
C ASP A 49 9.77 17.39 14.36
N ALA A 50 8.88 16.40 14.44
CA ALA A 50 8.69 15.39 13.38
C ALA A 50 8.39 16.04 12.03
N LEU A 51 7.49 17.04 11.99
CA LEU A 51 7.19 17.80 10.76
C LEU A 51 8.44 18.51 10.21
N LYS A 52 9.20 19.15 11.08
CA LYS A 52 10.44 19.85 10.71
C LYS A 52 11.49 18.91 10.12
N TYR A 53 11.70 17.73 10.75
CA TYR A 53 12.60 16.72 10.24
C TYR A 53 12.11 16.12 8.92
N ALA A 54 10.81 15.80 8.78
CA ALA A 54 10.25 15.28 7.54
C ALA A 54 10.39 16.26 6.37
N LEU A 55 10.15 17.57 6.60
CA LEU A 55 10.39 18.61 5.59
C LEU A 55 11.87 18.74 5.23
N LYS A 56 12.77 18.65 6.22
CA LYS A 56 14.23 18.65 6.02
C LYS A 56 14.68 17.43 5.21
N ALA A 57 14.13 16.25 5.47
CA ALA A 57 14.40 15.04 4.70
C ALA A 57 14.03 15.21 3.22
N LYS A 58 12.85 15.78 2.94
CA LYS A 58 12.42 16.10 1.56
C LYS A 58 13.36 17.07 0.86
N GLU A 59 13.75 18.14 1.54
CA GLU A 59 14.67 19.12 0.98
C GLU A 59 16.05 18.49 0.72
N SER A 60 16.57 17.69 1.66
CA SER A 60 17.82 16.96 1.51
C SER A 60 17.78 16.01 0.31
N ARG A 61 16.69 15.19 0.18
CA ARG A 61 16.49 14.31 -0.99
C ARG A 61 16.51 15.11 -2.29
N LYS A 62 15.73 16.17 -2.36
CA LYS A 62 15.63 17.01 -3.56
C LYS A 62 16.99 17.59 -3.94
N ASN A 63 17.72 18.17 -2.99
CA ASN A 63 19.02 18.80 -3.25
C ASN A 63 20.06 17.77 -3.69
N LYS A 64 20.11 16.61 -3.05
CA LYS A 64 20.96 15.47 -3.42
C LYS A 64 20.70 15.04 -4.88
N ILE A 65 19.45 14.77 -5.21
CA ILE A 65 19.10 14.30 -6.57
C ILE A 65 19.36 15.38 -7.63
N LEU A 66 19.09 16.65 -7.35
CA LEU A 66 19.40 17.74 -8.27
C LEU A 66 20.90 17.86 -8.50
N TRP A 67 21.73 17.71 -7.47
CA TRP A 67 23.18 17.69 -7.60
C TRP A 67 23.66 16.50 -8.43
N GLU A 68 23.12 15.30 -8.20
CA GLU A 68 23.46 14.10 -8.96
C GLU A 68 23.10 14.24 -10.45
N ILE A 69 21.90 14.77 -10.74
CA ILE A 69 21.46 15.05 -12.12
C ILE A 69 22.42 16.03 -12.79
N TYR A 70 22.73 17.15 -12.10
CA TYR A 70 23.62 18.17 -12.62
C TYR A 70 25.02 17.62 -12.90
N THR A 71 25.58 16.85 -11.97
CA THR A 71 26.88 16.20 -12.11
C THR A 71 26.91 15.26 -13.32
N LEU A 72 25.96 14.33 -13.41
CA LEU A 72 25.89 13.39 -14.53
C LEU A 72 25.66 14.10 -15.87
N GLU A 73 24.72 15.07 -15.93
CA GLU A 73 24.46 15.81 -17.17
C GLU A 73 25.71 16.57 -17.66
N ASN A 74 26.52 17.13 -16.75
CA ASN A 74 27.78 17.78 -17.13
C ASN A 74 28.84 16.77 -17.56
N SER A 75 28.98 15.66 -16.86
CA SER A 75 29.95 14.62 -17.16
C SER A 75 29.66 13.90 -18.50
N LEU A 76 28.40 13.87 -18.92
CA LEU A 76 27.97 13.28 -20.20
C LEU A 76 28.04 14.25 -21.40
N LYS A 77 28.29 15.55 -21.20
CA LYS A 77 28.34 16.55 -22.29
C LYS A 77 29.60 16.48 -23.18
N PRO A 78 30.81 16.16 -22.68
CA PRO A 78 32.01 16.17 -23.47
C PRO A 78 31.99 15.25 -24.68
N ALA A 79 32.70 15.63 -25.73
CA ALA A 79 32.69 14.94 -27.03
C ALA A 79 33.18 13.48 -26.91
N GLU A 80 34.18 13.25 -26.06
CA GLU A 80 34.77 11.93 -25.80
C GLU A 80 33.75 10.94 -25.23
N VAL A 81 32.89 11.42 -24.31
CA VAL A 81 31.80 10.61 -23.72
C VAL A 81 30.69 10.38 -24.75
N LYS A 82 30.32 11.40 -25.51
CA LYS A 82 29.31 11.27 -26.58
C LYS A 82 29.76 10.31 -27.68
N TYR A 83 31.06 10.26 -27.97
CA TYR A 83 31.61 9.37 -28.98
C TYR A 83 31.46 7.90 -28.64
N VAL A 84 31.58 7.53 -27.37
CA VAL A 84 31.43 6.13 -26.91
C VAL A 84 29.97 5.70 -26.73
N GLY A 85 29.02 6.60 -26.92
CA GLY A 85 27.61 6.30 -26.94
C GLY A 85 26.93 6.32 -25.56
N ASP A 86 26.05 5.35 -25.29
CA ASP A 86 25.20 5.30 -24.09
C ASP A 86 25.57 4.17 -23.11
N ASP A 87 26.59 3.38 -23.44
CA ASP A 87 27.06 2.25 -22.65
C ASP A 87 27.76 2.70 -21.37
N ILE A 88 27.17 2.38 -20.21
CA ILE A 88 27.66 2.82 -18.89
C ILE A 88 29.10 2.32 -18.63
N SER A 89 29.42 1.08 -18.99
CA SER A 89 30.72 0.51 -18.72
C SER A 89 31.81 1.23 -19.48
N THR A 90 31.54 1.57 -20.75
CA THR A 90 32.44 2.35 -21.60
C THR A 90 32.55 3.80 -21.11
N ILE A 91 31.40 4.42 -20.73
CA ILE A 91 31.38 5.77 -20.17
C ILE A 91 32.21 5.84 -18.90
N ILE A 92 32.08 4.89 -17.96
CA ILE A 92 32.88 4.85 -16.73
C ILE A 92 34.39 4.80 -17.03
N THR A 93 34.79 4.08 -18.09
CA THR A 93 36.21 4.06 -18.50
C THR A 93 36.70 5.44 -18.89
N VAL A 94 35.94 6.16 -19.73
CA VAL A 94 36.29 7.55 -20.14
C VAL A 94 36.27 8.51 -18.94
N LEU A 95 35.31 8.34 -18.01
CA LEU A 95 35.24 9.16 -16.80
C LEU A 95 36.42 8.92 -15.87
N LYS A 96 36.96 7.68 -15.80
CA LYS A 96 38.19 7.39 -15.04
C LYS A 96 39.42 8.09 -15.62
N ASP A 97 39.56 8.09 -16.94
CA ASP A 97 40.66 8.78 -17.61
C ASP A 97 40.59 10.30 -17.40
N ARG A 98 39.41 10.83 -17.10
CA ARG A 98 39.14 12.24 -16.80
C ARG A 98 39.14 12.58 -15.31
N GLU A 99 39.34 11.58 -14.47
CA GLU A 99 39.29 11.72 -12.99
C GLU A 99 37.93 12.29 -12.49
N ASP A 100 36.83 12.00 -13.22
CA ASP A 100 35.47 12.43 -12.85
C ASP A 100 34.86 11.45 -11.82
N PHE A 101 35.42 11.45 -10.61
CA PHE A 101 35.09 10.48 -9.56
C PHE A 101 33.65 10.65 -9.04
N ASP A 102 33.12 11.89 -9.03
CA ASP A 102 31.75 12.14 -8.56
C ASP A 102 30.73 11.44 -9.46
N ALA A 103 30.87 11.55 -10.77
CA ALA A 103 29.99 10.86 -11.72
C ALA A 103 30.12 9.33 -11.60
N ILE A 104 31.34 8.82 -11.48
CA ILE A 104 31.60 7.38 -11.28
C ILE A 104 30.93 6.87 -10.00
N GLU A 105 31.04 7.61 -8.90
CA GLU A 105 30.39 7.27 -7.63
C GLU A 105 28.87 7.17 -7.77
N ILE A 106 28.24 8.13 -8.47
CA ILE A 106 26.79 8.11 -8.72
C ILE A 106 26.41 6.89 -9.57
N PHE A 107 27.10 6.60 -10.68
CA PHE A 107 26.82 5.42 -11.49
C PHE A 107 26.93 4.12 -10.67
N ASN A 108 28.01 3.95 -9.92
CA ASN A 108 28.25 2.75 -9.12
C ASN A 108 27.20 2.56 -8.02
N ARG A 109 26.77 3.63 -7.36
CA ARG A 109 25.75 3.59 -6.31
C ARG A 109 24.41 3.09 -6.85
N TYR A 110 23.93 3.62 -7.97
CA TYR A 110 22.67 3.17 -8.55
C TYR A 110 22.75 1.76 -9.13
N HIS A 111 23.89 1.38 -9.70
CA HIS A 111 24.14 0.00 -10.10
C HIS A 111 24.11 -0.96 -8.90
N LYS A 112 24.66 -0.57 -7.75
CA LYS A 112 24.62 -1.38 -6.51
C LYS A 112 23.19 -1.53 -5.97
N ILE A 113 22.36 -0.51 -6.08
CA ILE A 113 20.97 -0.50 -5.56
C ILE A 113 20.04 -1.33 -6.45
N LYS A 114 20.13 -1.23 -7.78
CA LYS A 114 19.17 -1.83 -8.72
C LYS A 114 19.72 -3.03 -9.51
N GLY A 115 21.03 -3.25 -9.51
CA GLY A 115 21.70 -4.24 -10.36
C GLY A 115 22.01 -3.71 -11.77
N THR A 116 22.90 -4.42 -12.45
CA THR A 116 23.40 -4.03 -13.78
C THR A 116 22.33 -4.12 -14.86
N ASP A 117 21.47 -5.12 -14.79
CA ASP A 117 20.47 -5.41 -15.82
C ASP A 117 19.29 -4.42 -15.82
N PHE A 118 18.99 -3.80 -14.66
CA PHE A 118 17.85 -2.87 -14.51
C PHE A 118 17.92 -1.70 -15.50
N PHE A 119 19.11 -1.16 -15.73
CA PHE A 119 19.33 -0.04 -16.64
C PHE A 119 19.70 -0.48 -18.06
N GLU A 120 19.77 -1.79 -18.35
CA GLU A 120 20.24 -2.32 -19.63
C GLU A 120 21.59 -1.70 -20.06
N ASN A 121 22.47 -1.43 -19.09
CA ASN A 121 23.74 -0.73 -19.24
C ASN A 121 23.64 0.66 -19.94
N SER A 122 22.48 1.33 -19.86
CA SER A 122 22.20 2.61 -20.53
C SER A 122 22.28 3.79 -19.54
N ALA A 123 23.19 4.71 -19.77
CA ALA A 123 23.33 5.95 -19.01
C ALA A 123 22.08 6.85 -19.08
N LYS A 124 21.39 6.85 -20.22
CA LYS A 124 20.13 7.62 -20.38
C LYS A 124 19.02 7.03 -19.51
N LYS A 125 18.89 5.69 -19.46
CA LYS A 125 17.91 5.04 -18.56
C LYS A 125 18.22 5.30 -17.10
N LEU A 126 19.50 5.22 -16.70
CA LEU A 126 19.93 5.53 -15.37
C LEU A 126 19.64 6.99 -15.00
N LEU A 127 19.98 7.95 -15.85
CA LEU A 127 19.69 9.37 -15.61
C LEU A 127 18.17 9.64 -15.54
N ALA A 128 17.37 9.00 -16.40
CA ALA A 128 15.91 9.10 -16.35
C ALA A 128 15.37 8.57 -15.02
N TYR A 129 15.88 7.44 -14.54
CA TYR A 129 15.52 6.87 -13.26
C TYR A 129 15.89 7.82 -12.10
N ILE A 130 17.12 8.38 -12.07
CA ILE A 130 17.54 9.33 -11.04
C ILE A 130 16.57 10.53 -10.98
N LYS A 131 16.13 11.04 -12.13
CA LYS A 131 15.18 12.17 -12.20
C LYS A 131 13.84 11.87 -11.52
N THR A 132 13.43 10.61 -11.44
CA THR A 132 12.22 10.22 -10.71
C THR A 132 12.40 10.23 -9.19
N GLN A 133 13.64 10.10 -8.70
CA GLN A 133 13.95 9.94 -7.28
C GLN A 133 13.95 11.24 -6.46
N LYS A 134 13.66 12.39 -7.08
CA LYS A 134 13.66 13.71 -6.41
C LYS A 134 12.52 13.90 -5.41
N ASP A 135 11.43 13.16 -5.59
CA ASP A 135 10.28 13.18 -4.70
C ASP A 135 10.51 12.16 -3.57
N PHE A 136 9.82 12.34 -2.44
CA PHE A 136 10.00 11.51 -1.26
C PHE A 136 8.64 11.11 -0.68
N PRO A 137 7.98 10.07 -1.26
CA PRO A 137 6.62 9.70 -0.88
C PRO A 137 6.49 9.27 0.58
N GLU A 138 7.50 8.62 1.18
CA GLU A 138 7.49 8.23 2.59
C GLU A 138 7.43 9.46 3.50
N ALA A 139 8.20 10.50 3.18
CA ALA A 139 8.17 11.76 3.93
C ALA A 139 6.84 12.50 3.73
N ASP A 140 6.29 12.51 2.50
CA ASP A 140 4.96 13.07 2.24
C ASP A 140 3.88 12.33 3.03
N TYR A 141 3.95 11.00 3.11
CA TYR A 141 3.02 10.21 3.89
C TYR A 141 3.09 10.54 5.40
N LEU A 142 4.31 10.62 5.97
CA LEU A 142 4.50 11.02 7.36
C LEU A 142 3.95 12.42 7.65
N ILE A 143 4.23 13.40 6.78
CA ILE A 143 3.69 14.77 6.91
C ILE A 143 2.15 14.73 6.85
N GLY A 144 1.58 13.93 5.98
CA GLY A 144 0.13 13.70 5.93
C GLY A 144 -0.44 13.17 7.24
N ASN A 145 0.25 12.19 7.87
CA ASN A 145 -0.13 11.64 9.17
C ASN A 145 -0.09 12.70 10.27
N ILE A 146 0.95 13.55 10.31
CA ILE A 146 1.06 14.64 11.28
C ILE A 146 -0.12 15.60 11.14
N TYR A 147 -0.41 16.09 9.94
CA TYR A 147 -1.53 16.99 9.71
C TYR A 147 -2.90 16.34 10.00
N LYS A 148 -3.05 15.03 9.75
CA LYS A 148 -4.27 14.30 10.12
C LYS A 148 -4.48 14.32 11.63
N LEU A 149 -3.42 14.09 12.42
CA LEU A 149 -3.49 14.13 13.89
C LEU A 149 -3.75 15.53 14.45
N GLU A 150 -3.24 16.57 13.78
CA GLU A 150 -3.50 17.98 14.13
C GLU A 150 -4.90 18.46 13.70
N GLY A 151 -5.69 17.61 12.99
CA GLY A 151 -7.01 17.97 12.48
C GLY A 151 -6.99 18.81 11.20
N GLU A 152 -5.82 19.02 10.61
CA GLU A 152 -5.62 19.80 9.39
C GLU A 152 -5.84 18.94 8.13
N TYR A 153 -7.05 18.42 7.97
CA TYR A 153 -7.39 17.38 6.97
C TYR A 153 -7.12 17.79 5.51
N ASN A 154 -7.25 19.08 5.16
CA ASN A 154 -6.94 19.56 3.81
C ASN A 154 -5.44 19.44 3.48
N PHE A 155 -4.57 19.73 4.45
CA PHE A 155 -3.13 19.53 4.30
C PHE A 155 -2.79 18.05 4.29
N ALA A 156 -3.38 17.23 5.16
CA ALA A 156 -3.21 15.80 5.15
C ALA A 156 -3.54 15.20 3.77
N LYS A 157 -4.71 15.52 3.21
CA LYS A 157 -5.15 15.07 1.87
C LYS A 157 -4.18 15.48 0.76
N LYS A 158 -3.65 16.71 0.82
CA LYS A 158 -2.64 17.19 -0.13
C LYS A 158 -1.36 16.36 -0.09
N TYR A 159 -0.84 16.08 1.10
CA TYR A 159 0.40 15.32 1.26
C TYR A 159 0.21 13.84 0.94
N TYR A 160 -0.88 13.20 1.35
CA TYR A 160 -1.20 11.83 0.92
C TYR A 160 -1.37 11.72 -0.60
N SER A 161 -2.00 12.72 -1.25
CA SER A 161 -2.14 12.75 -2.70
C SER A 161 -0.79 12.93 -3.40
N SER A 162 0.14 13.69 -2.80
CA SER A 162 1.51 13.82 -3.28
C SER A 162 2.26 12.48 -3.16
N ALA A 163 2.17 11.82 -2.01
CA ALA A 163 2.76 10.51 -1.79
C ALA A 163 2.21 9.45 -2.75
N LEU A 164 0.89 9.43 -2.98
CA LEU A 164 0.26 8.49 -3.91
C LEU A 164 0.72 8.71 -5.36
N LYS A 165 0.89 9.97 -5.78
CA LYS A 165 1.34 10.31 -7.13
C LYS A 165 2.74 9.76 -7.45
N THR A 166 3.57 9.63 -6.44
CA THR A 166 4.95 9.16 -6.56
C THR A 166 5.17 7.79 -5.89
N ALA A 167 4.09 7.04 -5.62
CA ALA A 167 4.15 5.76 -4.91
C ALA A 167 4.97 4.67 -5.64
N ASP A 168 5.25 4.84 -6.93
CA ASP A 168 6.07 3.90 -7.70
C ASP A 168 7.56 3.93 -7.31
N ILE A 169 7.99 4.96 -6.55
CA ILE A 169 9.35 5.08 -6.02
C ILE A 169 9.46 4.78 -4.52
N LEU A 170 8.40 4.31 -3.87
CA LEU A 170 8.43 3.83 -2.49
C LEU A 170 9.49 2.74 -2.31
N ASP A 171 10.26 2.81 -1.24
CA ASP A 171 11.22 1.77 -0.86
C ASP A 171 10.49 0.44 -0.58
N ILE A 172 9.31 0.52 0.03
CA ILE A 172 8.42 -0.62 0.31
C ILE A 172 7.12 -0.42 -0.50
N PRO A 173 6.96 -1.13 -1.64
CA PRO A 173 5.80 -0.95 -2.53
C PRO A 173 4.43 -1.14 -1.85
N SER A 174 4.36 -1.96 -0.80
CA SER A 174 3.11 -2.20 -0.05
C SER A 174 2.65 -1.01 0.79
N GLU A 175 3.51 -0.03 1.08
CA GLU A 175 3.12 1.20 1.80
C GLU A 175 2.12 2.05 1.00
N LYS A 176 2.05 1.84 -0.32
CA LYS A 176 0.99 2.43 -1.15
C LYS A 176 -0.42 2.13 -0.63
N TYR A 177 -0.63 0.96 -0.03
CA TYR A 177 -1.93 0.62 0.57
C TYR A 177 -2.25 1.51 1.77
N ASN A 178 -1.28 1.81 2.62
CA ASN A 178 -1.46 2.70 3.76
C ASN A 178 -1.86 4.12 3.31
N ILE A 179 -1.24 4.62 2.24
CA ILE A 179 -1.58 5.92 1.65
C ILE A 179 -3.02 5.92 1.13
N LEU A 180 -3.42 4.85 0.42
CA LEU A 180 -4.77 4.71 -0.13
C LEU A 180 -5.83 4.60 0.98
N TYR A 181 -5.56 3.84 2.04
CA TYR A 181 -6.45 3.78 3.21
C TYR A 181 -6.58 5.14 3.89
N SER A 182 -5.48 5.87 4.08
CA SER A 182 -5.53 7.20 4.67
C SER A 182 -6.35 8.19 3.84
N LEU A 183 -6.27 8.11 2.51
CA LEU A 183 -7.10 8.91 1.61
C LEU A 183 -8.58 8.49 1.65
N ALA A 184 -8.86 7.19 1.75
CA ALA A 184 -10.21 6.68 1.92
C ALA A 184 -10.83 7.19 3.24
N ASP A 185 -10.10 7.08 4.36
CA ASP A 185 -10.54 7.57 5.66
C ASP A 185 -10.88 9.06 5.63
N LEU A 186 -9.99 9.91 5.07
CA LEU A 186 -10.27 11.34 4.94
C LEU A 186 -11.49 11.61 4.08
N SER A 187 -11.69 10.83 3.00
CA SER A 187 -12.87 10.98 2.15
C SER A 187 -14.16 10.61 2.88
N LEU A 188 -14.10 9.60 3.75
CA LEU A 188 -15.23 9.22 4.61
C LEU A 188 -15.54 10.32 5.62
N MET A 189 -14.52 10.92 6.27
CA MET A 189 -14.67 12.04 7.20
C MET A 189 -15.27 13.28 6.51
N ASP A 190 -14.89 13.55 5.26
CA ASP A 190 -15.44 14.61 4.42
C ASP A 190 -16.86 14.29 3.88
N ASN A 191 -17.40 13.10 4.18
CA ASN A 191 -18.63 12.56 3.60
C ASN A 191 -18.60 12.45 2.07
N ASP A 192 -17.40 12.39 1.46
CA ASP A 192 -17.21 12.15 0.04
C ASP A 192 -17.21 10.65 -0.27
N THR A 193 -18.39 10.08 -0.30
CA THR A 193 -18.56 8.63 -0.48
C THR A 193 -18.11 8.11 -1.85
N LYS A 194 -17.98 9.00 -2.86
CA LYS A 194 -17.48 8.62 -4.19
C LYS A 194 -15.95 8.46 -4.19
N GLU A 195 -15.23 9.41 -3.59
CA GLU A 195 -13.78 9.30 -3.45
C GLU A 195 -13.42 8.15 -2.49
N TYR A 196 -14.22 7.92 -1.43
CA TYR A 196 -14.07 6.76 -0.55
C TYR A 196 -14.11 5.44 -1.33
N GLU A 197 -15.19 5.20 -2.10
CA GLU A 197 -15.31 4.01 -2.95
C GLU A 197 -14.14 3.90 -3.93
N LYS A 198 -13.77 4.99 -4.57
CA LYS A 198 -12.68 5.04 -5.54
C LYS A 198 -11.34 4.59 -4.93
N TYR A 199 -10.97 5.09 -3.75
CA TYR A 199 -9.70 4.69 -3.12
C TYR A 199 -9.72 3.22 -2.68
N LEU A 200 -10.83 2.73 -2.15
CA LEU A 200 -10.97 1.30 -1.83
C LEU A 200 -10.88 0.42 -3.08
N LEU A 201 -11.50 0.83 -4.18
CA LEU A 201 -11.39 0.11 -5.46
C LEU A 201 -9.97 0.13 -6.03
N LEU A 202 -9.19 1.21 -5.82
CA LEU A 202 -7.78 1.25 -6.20
C LEU A 202 -6.93 0.26 -5.39
N ILE A 203 -7.27 0.01 -4.12
CA ILE A 203 -6.59 -0.99 -3.30
C ILE A 203 -6.77 -2.39 -3.90
N ILE A 204 -7.98 -2.75 -4.30
CA ILE A 204 -8.30 -4.08 -4.84
C ILE A 204 -8.16 -4.20 -6.36
N ALA A 205 -7.69 -3.14 -7.04
CA ALA A 205 -7.66 -3.07 -8.51
C ALA A 205 -6.82 -4.18 -9.16
N HIS A 206 -5.80 -4.66 -8.46
CA HIS A 206 -4.87 -5.69 -8.93
C HIS A 206 -5.22 -7.10 -8.45
N ASP A 207 -6.30 -7.27 -7.69
CA ASP A 207 -6.79 -8.60 -7.34
C ASP A 207 -7.48 -9.22 -8.57
N SER A 208 -6.87 -10.28 -9.10
CA SER A 208 -7.39 -10.99 -10.26
C SER A 208 -8.77 -11.62 -10.00
N PHE A 209 -9.06 -11.97 -8.74
CA PHE A 209 -10.31 -12.64 -8.37
C PHE A 209 -11.49 -11.68 -8.23
N TYR A 210 -11.27 -10.40 -7.97
CA TYR A 210 -12.35 -9.42 -7.84
C TYR A 210 -13.20 -9.29 -9.11
N LYS A 211 -12.60 -9.46 -10.29
CA LYS A 211 -13.26 -9.35 -11.60
C LYS A 211 -13.43 -10.69 -12.32
N ASP A 212 -13.04 -11.79 -11.69
CA ASP A 212 -13.12 -13.11 -12.31
C ASP A 212 -14.56 -13.66 -12.26
N GLU A 213 -15.23 -13.67 -13.41
CA GLU A 213 -16.59 -14.18 -13.54
C GLU A 213 -16.70 -15.69 -13.20
N ASN A 214 -15.66 -16.47 -13.45
CA ASN A 214 -15.64 -17.90 -13.08
C ASN A 214 -15.60 -18.05 -11.58
N MET A 215 -14.80 -17.21 -10.90
CA MET A 215 -14.74 -17.18 -9.44
C MET A 215 -16.08 -16.77 -8.84
N MET A 216 -16.70 -15.71 -9.34
CA MET A 216 -18.03 -15.28 -8.92
C MET A 216 -19.07 -16.40 -9.09
N SER A 217 -19.07 -17.08 -10.24
CA SER A 217 -19.97 -18.19 -10.52
C SER A 217 -19.70 -19.40 -9.61
N ALA A 218 -18.45 -19.67 -9.27
CA ALA A 218 -18.07 -20.75 -8.34
C ALA A 218 -18.53 -20.43 -6.90
N MET A 219 -18.35 -19.19 -6.45
CA MET A 219 -18.84 -18.69 -5.16
C MET A 219 -20.36 -18.86 -5.06
N GLU A 220 -21.10 -18.36 -6.07
CA GLU A 220 -22.56 -18.44 -6.08
C GLU A 220 -23.07 -19.89 -6.05
N ARG A 221 -22.48 -20.77 -6.85
CA ARG A 221 -22.82 -22.21 -6.83
C ARG A 221 -22.60 -22.85 -5.46
N THR A 222 -21.51 -22.46 -4.80
CA THR A 222 -21.19 -22.98 -3.47
C THR A 222 -22.16 -22.44 -2.43
N LEU A 223 -22.51 -21.15 -2.47
CA LEU A 223 -23.48 -20.54 -1.56
C LEU A 223 -24.88 -21.17 -1.66
N LYS A 224 -25.27 -21.63 -2.85
CA LYS A 224 -26.55 -22.39 -3.09
C LYS A 224 -26.54 -23.81 -2.54
N GLY A 225 -25.40 -24.31 -2.07
CA GLY A 225 -25.27 -25.65 -1.54
C GLY A 225 -26.12 -25.84 -0.29
N THR A 226 -26.66 -27.05 -0.12
CA THR A 226 -27.48 -27.41 1.04
C THR A 226 -26.85 -28.49 1.91
N SER A 227 -25.67 -29.00 1.51
CA SER A 227 -24.95 -30.02 2.25
C SER A 227 -24.22 -29.46 3.46
N SER A 228 -23.92 -30.32 4.43
CA SER A 228 -23.19 -29.94 5.65
C SER A 228 -21.76 -29.45 5.38
N ASP A 229 -21.17 -29.79 4.23
CA ASP A 229 -19.83 -29.41 3.82
C ASP A 229 -19.80 -28.16 2.91
N THR A 230 -20.91 -27.48 2.74
CA THR A 230 -21.02 -26.27 1.86
C THR A 230 -20.06 -25.19 2.29
N LEU A 231 -19.96 -24.92 3.59
CA LEU A 231 -19.05 -23.94 4.16
C LEU A 231 -17.58 -24.28 3.84
N GLU A 232 -17.20 -25.52 4.00
CA GLU A 232 -15.83 -25.99 3.77
C GLU A 232 -15.46 -25.95 2.29
N ARG A 233 -16.39 -26.25 1.41
CA ARG A 233 -16.19 -26.10 -0.04
C ARG A 233 -15.92 -24.64 -0.42
N PHE A 234 -16.64 -23.71 0.21
CA PHE A 234 -16.43 -22.28 -0.04
C PHE A 234 -15.00 -21.85 0.32
N PHE A 235 -14.52 -22.20 1.51
CA PHE A 235 -13.18 -21.84 1.96
C PHE A 235 -12.04 -22.60 1.22
N LYS A 236 -12.37 -23.54 0.35
CA LYS A 236 -11.41 -24.20 -0.55
C LYS A 236 -11.34 -23.58 -1.94
N LEU A 237 -12.23 -22.64 -2.29
CA LEU A 237 -12.28 -22.05 -3.63
C LEU A 237 -11.04 -21.26 -3.98
N TYR A 238 -10.46 -20.55 -3.01
CA TYR A 238 -9.45 -19.54 -3.27
C TYR A 238 -8.46 -19.40 -2.11
N ARG A 239 -7.24 -18.94 -2.45
CA ARG A 239 -6.23 -18.49 -1.49
C ARG A 239 -5.75 -17.10 -1.89
N ALA A 240 -5.89 -16.14 -0.96
CA ALA A 240 -5.48 -14.76 -1.21
C ALA A 240 -3.95 -14.65 -1.17
N ASP A 241 -3.40 -13.94 -2.14
CA ASP A 241 -1.96 -13.66 -2.21
C ASP A 241 -1.59 -12.38 -1.45
N ASN A 242 -2.55 -11.45 -1.30
CA ASN A 242 -2.30 -10.13 -0.74
C ASN A 242 -3.28 -9.81 0.39
N PHE A 243 -2.77 -9.81 1.62
CA PHE A 243 -3.58 -9.56 2.82
C PHE A 243 -3.86 -8.07 3.08
N ASN A 244 -3.16 -7.16 2.39
CA ASN A 244 -3.45 -5.73 2.48
C ASN A 244 -4.82 -5.35 1.91
N LEU A 245 -5.49 -6.28 1.19
CA LEU A 245 -6.81 -6.08 0.59
C LEU A 245 -7.96 -6.32 1.58
N LEU A 246 -7.71 -6.96 2.73
CA LEU A 246 -8.73 -7.42 3.66
C LEU A 246 -9.67 -6.28 4.11
N ASN A 247 -9.08 -5.22 4.65
CA ASN A 247 -9.86 -4.09 5.16
C ASN A 247 -10.62 -3.35 4.05
N ALA A 248 -10.07 -3.32 2.82
CA ALA A 248 -10.78 -2.75 1.68
C ALA A 248 -12.03 -3.55 1.29
N TYR A 249 -11.95 -4.88 1.33
CA TYR A 249 -13.11 -5.73 1.09
C TYR A 249 -14.18 -5.59 2.17
N ILE A 250 -13.79 -5.53 3.44
CA ILE A 250 -14.71 -5.31 4.56
C ILE A 250 -15.42 -3.96 4.41
N SER A 251 -14.65 -2.89 4.20
CA SER A 251 -15.15 -1.53 4.03
C SER A 251 -16.05 -1.37 2.80
N LEU A 252 -15.69 -1.99 1.67
CA LEU A 252 -16.54 -2.00 0.46
C LEU A 252 -17.85 -2.77 0.69
N SER A 253 -17.81 -3.86 1.46
CA SER A 253 -19.02 -4.60 1.82
C SER A 253 -20.00 -3.73 2.59
N GLU A 254 -19.53 -3.00 3.62
CA GLU A 254 -20.32 -2.05 4.40
C GLU A 254 -20.86 -0.92 3.54
N TYR A 255 -20.00 -0.34 2.71
CA TYR A 255 -20.38 0.73 1.80
C TYR A 255 -21.49 0.29 0.84
N TYR A 256 -21.35 -0.87 0.17
CA TYR A 256 -22.34 -1.39 -0.74
C TYR A 256 -23.62 -1.83 0.00
N GLN A 257 -23.52 -2.32 1.21
CA GLN A 257 -24.69 -2.59 2.04
C GLN A 257 -25.47 -1.31 2.34
N SER A 258 -24.80 -0.23 2.73
CA SER A 258 -25.41 1.07 3.01
C SER A 258 -26.12 1.67 1.78
N LYS A 259 -25.62 1.34 0.58
CA LYS A 259 -26.22 1.75 -0.71
C LYS A 259 -27.25 0.74 -1.27
N ASN A 260 -27.56 -0.32 -0.51
CA ASN A 260 -28.46 -1.42 -0.93
C ASN A 260 -28.02 -2.14 -2.22
N HIS A 261 -26.69 -2.18 -2.47
CA HIS A 261 -26.08 -2.91 -3.58
C HIS A 261 -25.78 -4.36 -3.15
N LYS A 262 -26.81 -5.15 -2.92
CA LYS A 262 -26.77 -6.50 -2.30
C LYS A 262 -25.67 -7.42 -2.90
N GLN A 263 -25.66 -7.55 -4.25
CA GLN A 263 -24.72 -8.46 -4.93
C GLN A 263 -23.25 -8.00 -4.77
N LYS A 264 -22.97 -6.70 -4.85
CA LYS A 264 -21.63 -6.16 -4.64
C LYS A 264 -21.19 -6.35 -3.19
N SER A 265 -22.10 -6.12 -2.22
CA SER A 265 -21.82 -6.32 -0.80
C SER A 265 -21.53 -7.80 -0.49
N LEU A 266 -22.32 -8.73 -1.05
CA LEU A 266 -22.06 -10.17 -0.91
C LEU A 266 -20.70 -10.55 -1.52
N HIS A 267 -20.40 -10.09 -2.72
CA HIS A 267 -19.15 -10.42 -3.39
C HIS A 267 -17.92 -9.92 -2.61
N THR A 268 -17.94 -8.65 -2.18
CA THR A 268 -16.81 -8.08 -1.42
C THR A 268 -16.68 -8.72 -0.03
N SER A 269 -17.77 -8.99 0.68
CA SER A 269 -17.70 -9.70 1.97
C SER A 269 -17.16 -11.13 1.83
N ALA A 270 -17.52 -11.83 0.75
CA ALA A 270 -17.02 -13.18 0.46
C ALA A 270 -15.50 -13.17 0.23
N LEU A 271 -14.98 -12.22 -0.58
CA LEU A 271 -13.54 -12.07 -0.81
C LEU A 271 -12.80 -11.64 0.47
N GLY A 272 -13.39 -10.76 1.27
CA GLY A 272 -12.86 -10.40 2.59
C GLY A 272 -12.72 -11.60 3.52
N ALA A 273 -13.78 -12.41 3.64
CA ALA A 273 -13.75 -13.62 4.46
C ALA A 273 -12.71 -14.63 3.96
N LEU A 274 -12.57 -14.84 2.64
CA LEU A 274 -11.53 -15.69 2.04
C LEU A 274 -10.13 -15.17 2.29
N THR A 275 -9.93 -13.84 2.25
CA THR A 275 -8.64 -13.20 2.54
C THR A 275 -8.25 -13.40 4.01
N GLY A 276 -9.16 -13.11 4.93
CA GLY A 276 -8.96 -13.35 6.38
C GLY A 276 -8.68 -14.83 6.69
N PHE A 277 -9.48 -15.73 6.13
CA PHE A 277 -9.28 -17.17 6.24
C PHE A 277 -7.88 -17.60 5.76
N THR A 278 -7.46 -17.14 4.60
CA THR A 278 -6.16 -17.53 4.03
C THR A 278 -5.00 -17.08 4.92
N LYS A 279 -5.08 -15.87 5.47
CA LYS A 279 -4.05 -15.36 6.38
C LYS A 279 -3.97 -16.19 7.67
N ILE A 280 -5.12 -16.43 8.32
CA ILE A 280 -5.16 -17.25 9.55
C ILE A 280 -4.59 -18.64 9.25
N LEU A 281 -5.07 -19.30 8.18
CA LEU A 281 -4.60 -20.62 7.79
C LEU A 281 -3.09 -20.65 7.55
N SER A 282 -2.56 -19.65 6.85
CA SER A 282 -1.12 -19.54 6.57
C SER A 282 -0.31 -19.41 7.85
N VAL A 283 -0.73 -18.55 8.78
CA VAL A 283 0.02 -18.32 10.03
C VAL A 283 -0.08 -19.54 10.96
N VAL A 284 -1.26 -20.13 11.08
CA VAL A 284 -1.47 -21.36 11.88
C VAL A 284 -0.62 -22.50 11.32
N SER A 285 -0.65 -22.75 10.00
CA SER A 285 0.15 -23.82 9.39
C SER A 285 1.67 -23.61 9.54
N ASN A 286 2.14 -22.36 9.55
CA ASN A 286 3.54 -22.04 9.81
C ASN A 286 3.94 -22.26 11.28
N ARG A 287 3.02 -22.01 12.22
CA ARG A 287 3.24 -22.22 13.67
C ARG A 287 3.16 -23.67 14.09
N ASN A 288 2.17 -24.39 13.52
CA ASN A 288 1.94 -25.80 13.76
C ASN A 288 1.95 -26.59 12.45
N PRO A 289 3.11 -27.11 12.00
CA PRO A 289 3.22 -27.91 10.78
C PRO A 289 2.39 -29.22 10.80
N GLU A 290 2.03 -29.70 11.97
CA GLU A 290 1.15 -30.88 12.14
C GLU A 290 -0.34 -30.55 11.89
N PHE A 291 -0.72 -29.27 11.96
CA PHE A 291 -2.09 -28.84 11.74
C PHE A 291 -2.55 -29.13 10.32
N LYS A 292 -3.63 -29.87 10.19
CA LYS A 292 -4.30 -30.12 8.91
C LYS A 292 -5.68 -29.49 8.93
N TYR A 293 -5.92 -28.56 8.02
CA TYR A 293 -7.22 -27.94 7.89
C TYR A 293 -8.31 -28.98 7.57
N THR A 294 -9.26 -29.10 8.44
CA THR A 294 -10.44 -29.97 8.29
C THR A 294 -11.71 -29.16 8.04
N ASN A 295 -11.94 -28.15 8.89
CA ASN A 295 -13.07 -27.24 8.84
C ASN A 295 -12.73 -25.88 9.47
N LEU A 296 -13.61 -24.90 9.28
CA LEU A 296 -13.37 -23.52 9.75
C LEU A 296 -13.35 -23.44 11.28
N GLY A 297 -14.18 -24.22 11.99
CA GLY A 297 -14.19 -24.27 13.45
C GLY A 297 -12.85 -24.74 14.00
N ALA A 298 -12.31 -25.85 13.46
CA ALA A 298 -11.00 -26.36 13.87
C ALA A 298 -9.88 -25.38 13.61
N LEU A 299 -9.96 -24.57 12.53
CA LEU A 299 -9.00 -23.52 12.27
C LEU A 299 -9.08 -22.39 13.32
N PHE A 300 -10.28 -21.96 13.70
CA PHE A 300 -10.47 -20.94 14.71
C PHE A 300 -10.06 -21.41 16.10
N GLU A 301 -10.33 -22.67 16.44
CA GLU A 301 -9.89 -23.31 17.68
C GLU A 301 -8.35 -23.33 17.77
N GLU A 302 -7.68 -23.77 16.70
CA GLU A 302 -6.22 -23.77 16.64
C GLU A 302 -5.65 -22.34 16.69
N ALA A 303 -6.22 -21.39 15.94
CA ALA A 303 -5.82 -19.99 15.96
C ALA A 303 -5.93 -19.38 17.36
N SER A 304 -6.92 -19.79 18.15
CA SER A 304 -7.17 -19.30 19.52
C SER A 304 -6.08 -19.70 20.52
N LEU A 305 -5.21 -20.65 20.17
CA LEU A 305 -4.03 -21.01 20.97
C LEU A 305 -2.89 -19.96 20.87
N TYR A 306 -2.98 -19.03 19.90
CA TYR A 306 -1.93 -18.06 19.60
C TYR A 306 -2.43 -16.62 19.80
N PRO A 307 -2.08 -15.97 20.93
CA PRO A 307 -2.58 -14.60 21.26
C PRO A 307 -2.30 -13.56 20.18
N ASP A 308 -1.16 -13.61 19.52
CA ASP A 308 -0.79 -12.69 18.45
C ASP A 308 -1.63 -12.86 17.17
N ILE A 309 -2.11 -14.05 16.87
CA ILE A 309 -3.07 -14.31 15.78
C ILE A 309 -4.42 -13.69 16.12
N ILE A 310 -4.85 -13.83 17.38
CA ILE A 310 -6.10 -13.23 17.85
C ILE A 310 -6.00 -11.72 17.79
N GLU A 311 -4.94 -11.12 18.35
CA GLU A 311 -4.72 -9.69 18.35
C GLU A 311 -4.68 -9.12 16.92
N TRP A 312 -3.95 -9.79 16.01
CA TRP A 312 -3.94 -9.42 14.61
C TRP A 312 -5.35 -9.49 13.99
N GLY A 313 -6.11 -10.55 14.29
CA GLY A 313 -7.47 -10.72 13.78
C GLY A 313 -8.42 -9.65 14.27
N ILE A 314 -8.32 -9.24 15.53
CA ILE A 314 -9.09 -8.15 16.12
C ILE A 314 -8.71 -6.81 15.45
N ASN A 315 -7.42 -6.49 15.38
CA ASN A 315 -6.91 -5.25 14.81
C ASN A 315 -7.24 -5.09 13.32
N ASN A 316 -7.45 -6.18 12.60
CA ASN A 316 -7.82 -6.21 11.19
C ASN A 316 -9.29 -6.57 10.94
N SER A 317 -10.13 -6.55 11.98
CA SER A 317 -11.58 -6.79 11.87
C SER A 317 -11.95 -8.12 11.18
N VAL A 318 -11.13 -9.15 11.33
CA VAL A 318 -11.28 -10.43 10.62
C VAL A 318 -12.59 -11.11 11.03
N TRP A 319 -12.89 -11.16 12.33
CA TRP A 319 -14.09 -11.80 12.86
C TRP A 319 -15.35 -11.07 12.42
N MET A 320 -15.29 -9.73 12.39
CA MET A 320 -16.33 -8.89 11.79
C MET A 320 -16.53 -9.24 10.31
N GLY A 321 -15.46 -9.42 9.54
CA GLY A 321 -15.53 -9.79 8.12
C GLY A 321 -16.26 -11.12 7.89
N PHE A 322 -16.02 -12.13 8.72
CA PHE A 322 -16.76 -13.41 8.69
C PHE A 322 -18.23 -13.21 9.03
N TYR A 323 -18.53 -12.41 10.05
CA TYR A 323 -19.91 -12.12 10.44
C TYR A 323 -20.66 -11.35 9.32
N GLN A 324 -20.05 -10.32 8.75
CA GLN A 324 -20.62 -9.59 7.61
C GLN A 324 -20.92 -10.50 6.43
N PHE A 325 -20.02 -11.42 6.12
CA PHE A 325 -20.25 -12.38 5.05
C PHE A 325 -21.46 -13.28 5.33
N ALA A 326 -21.61 -13.78 6.56
CA ALA A 326 -22.80 -14.53 6.95
C ALA A 326 -24.08 -13.69 6.79
N GLU A 327 -24.04 -12.42 7.21
CA GLU A 327 -25.17 -11.49 7.10
C GLU A 327 -25.51 -11.21 5.63
N GLN A 328 -24.50 -10.98 4.77
CA GLN A 328 -24.74 -10.78 3.34
C GLN A 328 -25.24 -12.03 2.64
N ALA A 329 -24.78 -13.20 3.03
CA ALA A 329 -25.32 -14.47 2.53
C ALA A 329 -26.80 -14.63 2.91
N GLN A 330 -27.18 -14.31 4.13
CA GLN A 330 -28.59 -14.32 4.56
C GLN A 330 -29.45 -13.33 3.75
N LYS A 331 -28.97 -12.09 3.56
CA LYS A 331 -29.67 -11.02 2.83
C LYS A 331 -29.83 -11.31 1.32
N ASN A 332 -29.03 -12.22 0.79
CA ASN A 332 -29.05 -12.66 -0.61
C ASN A 332 -29.66 -14.04 -0.80
N ASP A 333 -30.51 -14.49 0.14
CA ASP A 333 -31.28 -15.74 0.07
C ASP A 333 -30.43 -17.02 0.12
N TYR A 334 -29.29 -16.99 0.89
CA TYR A 334 -28.48 -18.16 1.20
C TYR A 334 -28.54 -18.53 2.72
N PRO A 335 -29.74 -18.80 3.29
CA PRO A 335 -29.90 -18.94 4.74
C PRO A 335 -29.18 -20.17 5.32
N ILE A 336 -29.01 -21.24 4.54
CA ILE A 336 -28.32 -22.47 4.99
C ILE A 336 -26.84 -22.18 5.19
N PHE A 337 -26.21 -21.50 4.22
CA PHE A 337 -24.81 -21.07 4.33
C PHE A 337 -24.61 -20.10 5.52
N ALA A 338 -25.47 -19.10 5.61
CA ALA A 338 -25.44 -18.13 6.71
C ALA A 338 -25.56 -18.82 8.08
N LYS A 339 -26.49 -19.78 8.23
CA LYS A 339 -26.67 -20.54 9.46
C LYS A 339 -25.41 -21.34 9.82
N GLN A 340 -24.78 -21.98 8.85
CA GLN A 340 -23.51 -22.71 9.08
C GLN A 340 -22.42 -21.78 9.58
N MET A 341 -22.25 -20.60 8.94
CA MET A 341 -21.26 -19.60 9.34
C MET A 341 -21.53 -19.03 10.74
N TYR A 342 -22.80 -18.70 11.06
CA TYR A 342 -23.17 -18.22 12.39
C TYR A 342 -22.93 -19.28 13.47
N ASN A 343 -23.13 -20.54 13.19
CA ASN A 343 -22.81 -21.61 14.14
C ASN A 343 -21.30 -21.66 14.44
N VAL A 344 -20.46 -21.58 13.40
CA VAL A 344 -19.00 -21.53 13.60
C VAL A 344 -18.58 -20.30 14.40
N LEU A 345 -19.13 -19.13 14.10
CA LEU A 345 -18.81 -17.90 14.84
C LEU A 345 -19.27 -18.00 16.31
N LYS A 346 -20.48 -18.48 16.57
CA LYS A 346 -21.02 -18.66 17.92
C LYS A 346 -20.14 -19.59 18.76
N ASP A 347 -19.67 -20.67 18.18
CA ASP A 347 -18.97 -21.72 18.93
C ASP A 347 -17.45 -21.46 19.02
N TYR A 348 -16.83 -20.77 18.02
CA TYR A 348 -15.38 -20.71 17.86
C TYR A 348 -14.80 -19.30 17.64
N SER A 349 -15.62 -18.22 17.50
CA SER A 349 -15.03 -16.87 17.36
C SER A 349 -14.24 -16.51 18.62
N PRO A 350 -12.98 -16.04 18.49
CA PRO A 350 -12.20 -15.55 19.63
C PRO A 350 -12.82 -14.32 20.31
N GLU A 351 -13.52 -13.46 19.57
CA GLU A 351 -14.20 -12.28 20.10
C GLU A 351 -15.62 -12.64 20.61
N GLU A 352 -15.87 -12.37 21.88
CA GLU A 352 -17.16 -12.58 22.53
C GLU A 352 -18.30 -11.83 21.83
N TYR A 353 -18.04 -10.59 21.42
CA TYR A 353 -19.03 -9.79 20.71
C TYR A 353 -19.60 -10.51 19.47
N TRP A 354 -18.75 -11.13 18.66
CA TRP A 354 -19.21 -11.83 17.45
C TRP A 354 -19.84 -13.19 17.76
N ARG A 355 -19.47 -13.83 18.88
CA ARG A 355 -20.18 -15.02 19.37
C ARG A 355 -21.64 -14.69 19.70
N ASP A 356 -21.84 -13.60 20.47
CA ASP A 356 -23.17 -13.19 20.89
C ASP A 356 -24.03 -12.68 19.75
N ALA A 357 -23.44 -11.90 18.83
CA ALA A 357 -24.10 -11.42 17.62
C ALA A 357 -24.56 -12.59 16.73
N ALA A 358 -23.70 -13.60 16.54
CA ALA A 358 -24.04 -14.78 15.75
C ALA A 358 -25.14 -15.62 16.43
N ASN A 359 -25.08 -15.77 17.76
CA ASN A 359 -26.12 -16.49 18.53
C ASN A 359 -27.49 -15.78 18.40
N THR A 360 -27.51 -14.45 18.48
CA THR A 360 -28.73 -13.66 18.28
C THR A 360 -29.34 -13.90 16.90
N ARG A 361 -28.52 -13.88 15.84
CA ARG A 361 -28.99 -14.16 14.48
C ARG A 361 -29.53 -15.58 14.29
N LEU A 362 -28.90 -16.56 14.94
CA LEU A 362 -29.40 -17.95 14.91
C LEU A 362 -30.77 -18.10 15.57
N GLN A 363 -31.01 -17.37 16.67
CA GLN A 363 -32.34 -17.37 17.33
C GLN A 363 -33.38 -16.75 16.40
N GLU A 364 -33.11 -15.64 15.73
CA GLU A 364 -34.01 -15.02 14.76
C GLU A 364 -34.33 -15.95 13.58
N LEU A 365 -33.34 -16.69 13.07
CA LEU A 365 -33.52 -17.66 11.98
C LEU A 365 -34.33 -18.91 12.36
N ASN A 366 -34.38 -19.28 13.64
CA ASN A 366 -35.12 -20.42 14.12
C ASN A 366 -36.58 -20.11 14.48
N ILE A 367 -36.94 -18.82 14.60
CA ILE A 367 -38.29 -18.33 14.90
C ILE A 367 -39.11 -18.15 13.62
N ASN A 368 -38.48 -17.91 12.48
CA ASN A 368 -39.09 -17.75 11.17
C ASN A 368 -39.02 -19.06 10.37
#